data_1744a1c18f05ad608eb8f18f713c6008
#
_entry.id   1744a1c18f05ad608eb8f18f713c6008
#
_cell.length_a   1.000
_cell.length_b   1.000
_cell.length_c   1.000
_cell.angle_alpha   90.00
_cell.angle_beta   90.00
_cell.angle_gamma   90.00
#
_symmetry.space_group_name_H-M   'P 1'
#
loop_
_entity.id
_entity.type
_entity.pdbx_description
1 polymer ?
#
loop_
_entity_poly.entity_id
_entity_poly.type
_entity_poly.pdbx_seq_one_letter_code
_entity_poly.pdbx_strand_id
1 'polypeptide(L)'
;DQPRSRGLGDVYKRQNDDRIEEDLDEAFGRLGNTRWDGISREQFVHQLTSLFPPIWQVHPFREGNTRTVVMMMTFFVEYHGFFMDQELMAASAGYVCDSFVMASLDQFSEFEHLERILLDAVCDEPIDYSEESLEEPAEIPEKYRKYQKEPYVPEPHYRREE
;
A
#
# COMPACT_ATOMS: atom_id res chain seq x y z
N ASP A 1 5.92 20.08 -11.65
CA ASP A 1 5.42 19.57 -12.94
C ASP A 1 5.89 18.11 -13.09
N GLN A 2 5.07 17.18 -12.61
CA GLN A 2 5.34 15.77 -12.90
C GLN A 2 4.92 15.49 -14.35
N PRO A 3 5.72 14.78 -15.14
CA PRO A 3 5.35 14.42 -16.48
C PRO A 3 4.10 13.56 -16.43
N ARG A 4 3.02 14.07 -16.97
CA ARG A 4 1.76 13.35 -17.16
C ARG A 4 2.01 12.22 -18.15
N SER A 5 2.38 11.04 -17.67
CA SER A 5 2.35 9.84 -18.49
C SER A 5 0.88 9.60 -18.88
N ARG A 6 0.60 9.68 -20.17
CA ARG A 6 -0.70 9.31 -20.74
C ARG A 6 -0.93 7.82 -20.46
N GLY A 7 -1.73 7.50 -19.46
CA GLY A 7 -2.02 6.11 -19.04
C GLY A 7 -2.24 5.94 -17.55
N LEU A 8 -1.60 6.78 -16.72
CA LEU A 8 -1.86 6.79 -15.27
C LEU A 8 -3.11 7.63 -14.89
N GLY A 9 -3.71 8.33 -15.84
CA GLY A 9 -4.84 9.21 -15.61
C GLY A 9 -6.13 8.52 -15.15
N ASP A 10 -6.24 7.21 -15.38
CA ASP A 10 -7.41 6.43 -15.01
C ASP A 10 -7.23 5.67 -13.70
N VAL A 11 -6.00 5.61 -13.19
CA VAL A 11 -5.66 4.93 -11.90
C VAL A 11 -6.11 5.78 -10.71
N TYR A 12 -6.06 7.10 -10.84
CA TYR A 12 -6.54 8.02 -9.82
C TYR A 12 -7.97 8.43 -10.18
N LYS A 13 -8.89 8.26 -9.25
CA LYS A 13 -10.14 9.01 -9.33
C LYS A 13 -9.74 10.47 -9.17
N ARG A 14 -9.55 11.15 -10.31
CA ARG A 14 -9.09 12.54 -10.30
C ARG A 14 -9.98 13.35 -9.38
N GLN A 15 -9.35 14.19 -8.61
CA GLN A 15 -9.87 15.32 -7.85
C GLN A 15 -10.97 16.07 -8.62
N ASN A 16 -12.14 15.47 -8.73
CA ASN A 16 -13.37 16.22 -8.80
C ASN A 16 -13.68 16.48 -7.34
N ASP A 17 -13.37 17.69 -6.88
CA ASP A 17 -13.57 18.11 -5.49
C ASP A 17 -14.96 17.73 -4.97
N ASP A 18 -15.94 17.69 -5.84
CA ASP A 18 -17.34 17.37 -5.57
C ASP A 18 -17.59 15.89 -5.20
N ARG A 19 -16.63 14.97 -5.45
CA ARG A 19 -16.79 13.53 -5.19
C ARG A 19 -15.84 12.94 -4.18
N ILE A 20 -14.86 13.68 -3.71
CA ILE A 20 -13.85 13.18 -2.79
C ILE A 20 -14.51 12.64 -1.51
N GLU A 21 -15.42 13.40 -0.94
CA GLU A 21 -16.12 13.02 0.30
C GLU A 21 -16.95 11.76 0.09
N GLU A 22 -17.72 11.69 -0.98
CA GLU A 22 -18.56 10.53 -1.32
C GLU A 22 -17.71 9.27 -1.57
N ASP A 23 -16.64 9.39 -2.35
CA ASP A 23 -15.74 8.28 -2.67
C ASP A 23 -14.99 7.78 -1.42
N LEU A 24 -14.59 8.69 -0.51
CA LEU A 24 -14.00 8.32 0.78
C LEU A 24 -15.02 7.63 1.69
N ASP A 25 -16.25 8.16 1.78
CA ASP A 25 -17.32 7.57 2.59
C ASP A 25 -17.65 6.15 2.12
N GLU A 26 -17.69 5.91 0.82
CA GLU A 26 -17.88 4.57 0.27
C GLU A 26 -16.72 3.64 0.66
N ALA A 27 -15.47 4.07 0.47
CA ALA A 27 -14.28 3.27 0.76
C ALA A 27 -14.16 2.97 2.26
N PHE A 28 -14.37 3.95 3.13
CA PHE A 28 -14.39 3.77 4.59
C PHE A 28 -15.59 2.94 5.06
N GLY A 29 -16.73 3.07 4.40
CA GLY A 29 -17.90 2.23 4.67
C GLY A 29 -17.58 0.75 4.46
N ARG A 30 -16.89 0.39 3.40
CA ARG A 30 -16.43 -0.99 3.15
C ARG A 30 -15.48 -1.46 4.24
N LEU A 31 -14.52 -0.64 4.63
CA LEU A 31 -13.58 -0.94 5.71
C LEU A 31 -14.31 -1.19 7.05
N GLY A 32 -15.26 -0.31 7.41
CA GLY A 32 -16.03 -0.39 8.64
C GLY A 32 -17.03 -1.55 8.69
N ASN A 33 -17.55 -1.99 7.54
CA ASN A 33 -18.48 -3.11 7.44
C ASN A 33 -17.80 -4.49 7.36
N THR A 34 -16.47 -4.51 7.27
CA THR A 34 -15.69 -5.74 7.22
C THR A 34 -15.46 -6.26 8.64
N ARG A 35 -15.59 -7.59 8.79
CA ARG A 35 -15.28 -8.25 10.06
C ARG A 35 -13.77 -8.42 10.23
N TRP A 36 -13.23 -7.86 11.30
CA TRP A 36 -11.80 -7.89 11.62
C TRP A 36 -11.48 -8.78 12.81
N ASP A 37 -12.46 -9.13 13.64
CA ASP A 37 -12.25 -9.92 14.85
C ASP A 37 -12.20 -11.43 14.55
N GLY A 38 -11.25 -12.11 15.20
CA GLY A 38 -11.15 -13.58 15.16
C GLY A 38 -10.61 -14.13 13.84
N ILE A 39 -9.93 -13.32 13.03
CA ILE A 39 -9.27 -13.73 11.79
C ILE A 39 -7.76 -13.89 12.01
N SER A 40 -7.10 -14.71 11.19
CA SER A 40 -5.65 -14.85 11.22
C SER A 40 -4.94 -13.61 10.67
N ARG A 41 -3.64 -13.48 10.95
CA ARG A 41 -2.80 -12.42 10.39
C ARG A 41 -2.84 -12.42 8.85
N GLU A 42 -2.79 -13.58 8.23
CA GLU A 42 -2.84 -13.73 6.77
C GLU A 42 -4.20 -13.27 6.20
N GLN A 43 -5.30 -13.63 6.87
CA GLN A 43 -6.63 -13.16 6.50
C GLN A 43 -6.78 -11.66 6.69
N PHE A 44 -6.21 -11.12 7.77
CA PHE A 44 -6.18 -9.69 8.04
C PHE A 44 -5.43 -8.94 6.93
N VAL A 45 -4.23 -9.39 6.56
CA VAL A 45 -3.44 -8.83 5.46
C VAL A 45 -4.19 -8.91 4.13
N HIS A 46 -4.80 -10.06 3.83
CA HIS A 46 -5.59 -10.22 2.61
C HIS A 46 -6.73 -9.19 2.52
N GLN A 47 -7.43 -8.94 3.62
CA GLN A 47 -8.48 -7.92 3.67
C GLN A 47 -7.93 -6.50 3.50
N LEU A 48 -6.80 -6.17 4.15
CA LEU A 48 -6.11 -4.88 3.95
C LEU A 48 -5.78 -4.64 2.47
N THR A 49 -5.25 -5.67 1.82
CA THR A 49 -4.83 -5.62 0.42
C THR A 49 -5.99 -5.26 -0.53
N SER A 50 -7.20 -5.70 -0.21
CA SER A 50 -8.39 -5.41 -1.04
C SER A 50 -9.11 -4.10 -0.67
N LEU A 51 -9.00 -3.65 0.58
CA LEU A 51 -9.81 -2.54 1.09
C LEU A 51 -9.07 -1.19 1.09
N PHE A 52 -7.74 -1.18 1.15
CA PHE A 52 -6.97 0.06 1.15
C PHE A 52 -6.72 0.68 -0.23
N PRO A 53 -6.55 -0.08 -1.33
CA PRO A 53 -6.39 0.52 -2.66
C PRO A 53 -7.52 1.46 -3.07
N PRO A 54 -8.81 1.19 -2.83
CA PRO A 54 -9.89 2.14 -3.10
C PRO A 54 -9.74 3.47 -2.35
N ILE A 55 -9.25 3.45 -1.09
CA ILE A 55 -8.98 4.65 -0.32
C ILE A 55 -7.82 5.45 -0.94
N TRP A 56 -6.74 4.75 -1.31
CA TRP A 56 -5.60 5.36 -1.98
C TRP A 56 -5.99 5.97 -3.34
N GLN A 57 -6.88 5.32 -4.10
CA GLN A 57 -7.36 5.78 -5.41
C GLN A 57 -8.06 7.12 -5.37
N VAL A 58 -8.74 7.47 -4.29
CA VAL A 58 -9.41 8.77 -4.16
C VAL A 58 -8.43 9.92 -4.34
N HIS A 59 -7.18 9.76 -3.85
CA HIS A 59 -6.08 10.69 -4.10
C HIS A 59 -6.42 12.15 -3.77
N PRO A 60 -6.92 12.44 -2.54
CA PRO A 60 -7.50 13.75 -2.22
C PRO A 60 -6.46 14.88 -2.13
N PHE A 61 -5.18 14.55 -1.99
CA PHE A 61 -4.10 15.52 -1.83
C PHE A 61 -3.30 15.69 -3.13
N ARG A 62 -2.65 16.83 -3.29
CA ARG A 62 -1.73 17.05 -4.41
C ARG A 62 -0.49 16.17 -4.31
N GLU A 63 0.01 15.97 -3.10
CA GLU A 63 1.19 15.16 -2.78
C GLU A 63 0.98 14.38 -1.50
N GLY A 64 1.75 13.32 -1.30
CA GLY A 64 1.77 12.55 -0.06
C GLY A 64 0.61 11.57 0.12
N ASN A 65 -0.19 11.29 -0.90
CA ASN A 65 -1.32 10.37 -0.80
C ASN A 65 -0.90 8.97 -0.34
N THR A 66 0.15 8.40 -0.93
CA THR A 66 0.67 7.08 -0.53
C THR A 66 1.16 7.10 0.92
N ARG A 67 1.91 8.13 1.32
CA ARG A 67 2.39 8.28 2.70
C ARG A 67 1.23 8.36 3.69
N THR A 68 0.20 9.13 3.37
CA THR A 68 -0.99 9.28 4.22
C THR A 68 -1.73 7.96 4.38
N VAL A 69 -1.93 7.22 3.29
CA VAL A 69 -2.63 5.93 3.33
C VAL A 69 -1.81 4.88 4.06
N VAL A 70 -0.49 4.84 3.88
CA VAL A 70 0.39 3.92 4.62
C VAL A 70 0.37 4.24 6.11
N MET A 71 0.40 5.52 6.50
CA MET A 71 0.30 5.91 7.91
C MET A 71 -1.06 5.51 8.51
N MET A 72 -2.15 5.75 7.79
CA MET A 72 -3.48 5.32 8.20
C MET A 72 -3.56 3.80 8.35
N MET A 73 -3.00 3.06 7.40
CA MET A 73 -2.94 1.59 7.45
C MET A 73 -2.12 1.11 8.65
N THR A 74 -1.01 1.78 8.98
CA THR A 74 -0.20 1.49 10.18
C THR A 74 -1.04 1.62 11.45
N PHE A 75 -1.76 2.72 11.63
CA PHE A 75 -2.64 2.90 12.80
C PHE A 75 -3.78 1.87 12.82
N PHE A 76 -4.32 1.52 11.67
CA PHE A 76 -5.36 0.52 11.57
C PHE A 76 -4.86 -0.87 11.98
N VAL A 77 -3.68 -1.26 11.51
CA VAL A 77 -3.01 -2.51 11.89
C VAL A 77 -2.78 -2.58 13.40
N GLU A 78 -2.23 -1.52 13.98
CA GLU A 78 -1.95 -1.43 15.42
C GLU A 78 -3.24 -1.43 16.26
N TYR A 79 -4.29 -0.76 15.81
CA TYR A 79 -5.59 -0.78 16.48
C TYR A 79 -6.17 -2.20 16.59
N HIS A 80 -5.92 -3.05 15.60
CA HIS A 80 -6.37 -4.44 15.57
C HIS A 80 -5.40 -5.43 16.26
N GLY A 81 -4.35 -4.93 16.92
CA GLY A 81 -3.44 -5.73 17.75
C GLY A 81 -2.29 -6.38 17.00
N PHE A 82 -2.05 -5.99 15.76
CA PHE A 82 -0.85 -6.33 15.00
C PHE A 82 0.14 -5.16 15.04
N PHE A 83 1.33 -5.35 14.46
CA PHE A 83 2.38 -4.34 14.39
C PHE A 83 2.83 -4.16 12.94
N MET A 84 3.11 -2.92 12.54
CA MET A 84 3.60 -2.60 11.20
C MET A 84 5.11 -2.35 11.23
N ASP A 85 5.86 -3.08 10.41
CA ASP A 85 7.26 -2.76 10.15
C ASP A 85 7.37 -1.47 9.34
N GLN A 86 7.44 -0.34 10.03
CA GLN A 86 7.48 0.98 9.43
C GLN A 86 8.80 1.23 8.68
N GLU A 87 9.90 0.63 9.13
CA GLU A 87 11.20 0.74 8.45
C GLU A 87 11.18 0.01 7.12
N LEU A 88 10.61 -1.20 7.06
CA LEU A 88 10.42 -1.93 5.82
C LEU A 88 9.56 -1.12 4.83
N MET A 89 8.43 -0.57 5.30
CA MET A 89 7.54 0.21 4.45
C MET A 89 8.23 1.49 3.94
N ALA A 90 9.01 2.17 4.76
CA ALA A 90 9.75 3.36 4.39
C ALA A 90 10.89 3.05 3.42
N ALA A 91 11.69 2.01 3.69
CA ALA A 91 12.77 1.57 2.82
C ALA A 91 12.28 1.09 1.45
N SER A 92 11.04 0.62 1.37
CA SER A 92 10.41 0.08 0.16
C SER A 92 9.34 1.00 -0.42
N ALA A 93 9.41 2.31 -0.17
CA ALA A 93 8.37 3.26 -0.53
C ALA A 93 8.00 3.24 -2.03
N GLY A 94 8.97 3.07 -2.91
CA GLY A 94 8.74 2.93 -4.36
C GLY A 94 7.93 1.69 -4.68
N TYR A 95 8.31 0.53 -4.14
CA TYR A 95 7.57 -0.72 -4.31
C TYR A 95 6.14 -0.62 -3.77
N VAL A 96 5.96 -0.01 -2.61
CA VAL A 96 4.63 0.21 -2.01
C VAL A 96 3.75 1.06 -2.91
N CYS A 97 4.28 2.18 -3.43
CA CYS A 97 3.55 3.05 -4.35
C CYS A 97 3.10 2.29 -5.61
N ASP A 98 4.02 1.57 -6.25
CA ASP A 98 3.76 0.78 -7.45
C ASP A 98 2.74 -0.34 -7.17
N SER A 99 2.81 -0.96 -5.99
CA SER A 99 1.87 -2.00 -5.56
C SER A 99 0.43 -1.46 -5.42
N PHE A 100 0.27 -0.23 -4.92
CA PHE A 100 -1.03 0.44 -4.91
C PHE A 100 -1.54 0.76 -6.32
N VAL A 101 -0.66 1.20 -7.21
CA VAL A 101 -1.01 1.41 -8.62
C VAL A 101 -1.55 0.12 -9.23
N MET A 102 -0.81 -0.99 -9.05
CA MET A 102 -1.21 -2.29 -9.60
C MET A 102 -2.51 -2.84 -9.02
N ALA A 103 -2.74 -2.62 -7.73
CA ALA A 103 -3.98 -3.00 -7.05
C ALA A 103 -5.19 -2.13 -7.45
N SER A 104 -4.98 -1.08 -8.25
CA SER A 104 -5.97 -0.07 -8.59
C SER A 104 -6.28 0.02 -10.09
N LEU A 105 -6.03 -1.05 -10.85
CA LEU A 105 -6.23 -1.10 -12.31
C LEU A 105 -7.59 -1.67 -12.72
N ASP A 106 -8.63 -1.53 -11.91
CA ASP A 106 -9.97 -2.05 -12.13
C ASP A 106 -9.97 -3.56 -12.45
N GLN A 107 -10.45 -3.96 -13.61
CA GLN A 107 -10.50 -5.37 -14.01
C GLN A 107 -9.12 -6.02 -14.23
N PHE A 108 -8.06 -5.22 -14.30
CA PHE A 108 -6.67 -5.67 -14.44
C PHE A 108 -5.88 -5.54 -13.15
N SER A 109 -6.55 -5.31 -12.02
CA SER A 109 -5.89 -5.16 -10.73
C SER A 109 -5.12 -6.40 -10.33
N GLU A 110 -3.88 -6.20 -9.90
CA GLU A 110 -2.98 -7.20 -9.36
C GLU A 110 -2.70 -6.86 -7.90
N PHE A 111 -3.17 -7.71 -6.98
CA PHE A 111 -3.10 -7.48 -5.53
C PHE A 111 -1.88 -8.14 -4.88
N GLU A 112 -1.27 -9.10 -5.54
CA GLU A 112 -0.18 -9.94 -5.03
C GLU A 112 1.07 -9.15 -4.62
N HIS A 113 1.38 -8.04 -5.28
CA HIS A 113 2.53 -7.20 -4.94
C HIS A 113 2.32 -6.51 -3.59
N LEU A 114 1.14 -5.92 -3.38
CA LEU A 114 0.78 -5.29 -2.11
C LEU A 114 0.66 -6.32 -1.00
N GLU A 115 0.01 -7.46 -1.27
CA GLU A 115 -0.13 -8.55 -0.29
C GLU A 115 1.24 -9.09 0.15
N ARG A 116 2.16 -9.27 -0.79
CA ARG A 116 3.50 -9.78 -0.52
C ARG A 116 4.27 -8.90 0.47
N ILE A 117 4.31 -7.58 0.25
CA ILE A 117 5.01 -6.70 1.19
C ILE A 117 4.28 -6.56 2.51
N LEU A 118 2.96 -6.57 2.52
CA LEU A 118 2.17 -6.51 3.76
C LEU A 118 2.31 -7.79 4.60
N LEU A 119 2.44 -8.97 3.99
CA LEU A 119 2.74 -10.21 4.71
C LEU A 119 4.09 -10.17 5.42
N ASP A 120 5.07 -9.46 4.85
CA ASP A 120 6.38 -9.28 5.48
C ASP A 120 6.39 -8.12 6.51
N ALA A 121 5.51 -7.12 6.35
CA ALA A 121 5.48 -5.92 7.16
C ALA A 121 4.55 -6.01 8.38
N VAL A 122 3.46 -6.79 8.29
CA VAL A 122 2.51 -6.96 9.40
C VAL A 122 2.96 -8.11 10.29
N CYS A 123 3.20 -7.83 11.57
CA CYS A 123 3.76 -8.76 12.54
C CYS A 123 2.79 -8.97 13.71
N ASP A 124 2.83 -10.19 14.30
CA ASP A 124 2.07 -10.52 15.53
C ASP A 124 2.72 -9.91 16.80
N GLU A 125 4.03 -9.69 16.76
CA GLU A 125 4.82 -9.19 17.89
C GLU A 125 5.40 -7.80 17.57
N PRO A 126 5.61 -6.96 18.59
CA PRO A 126 6.29 -5.68 18.42
C PRO A 126 7.68 -5.85 17.81
N ILE A 127 8.05 -4.95 16.93
CA ILE A 127 9.37 -4.95 16.31
C ILE A 127 10.31 -4.17 17.23
N ASP A 128 11.39 -4.84 17.67
CA ASP A 128 12.44 -4.19 18.44
C ASP A 128 13.48 -3.57 17.50
N TYR A 129 13.42 -2.25 17.35
CA TYR A 129 14.41 -1.50 16.58
C TYR A 129 15.66 -1.13 17.38
N SER A 130 15.72 -1.44 18.68
CA SER A 130 16.79 -0.99 19.57
C SER A 130 18.12 -1.71 19.35
N GLU A 131 18.09 -2.94 18.87
CA GLU A 131 19.32 -3.73 18.60
C GLU A 131 19.99 -3.35 17.27
N GLU A 132 19.26 -2.77 16.33
CA GLU A 132 19.77 -2.37 15.00
C GLU A 132 20.46 -0.99 15.01
N SER A 133 20.30 -0.20 16.08
CA SER A 133 20.71 1.21 16.10
C SER A 133 22.15 1.47 16.53
N LEU A 134 22.92 0.48 16.97
CA LEU A 134 24.25 0.67 17.55
C LEU A 134 25.42 0.15 16.72
N GLU A 135 25.17 -0.67 15.73
CA GLU A 135 26.16 -1.06 14.73
C GLU A 135 25.57 -0.78 13.35
N GLU A 136 26.30 -0.04 12.49
CA GLU A 136 25.95 0.00 11.07
C GLU A 136 25.82 -1.45 10.59
N PRO A 137 24.63 -1.92 10.19
CA PRO A 137 24.49 -3.29 9.78
C PRO A 137 25.41 -3.50 8.59
N ALA A 138 26.39 -4.37 8.72
CA ALA A 138 27.33 -4.71 7.68
C ALA A 138 26.58 -5.23 6.41
N GLU A 139 25.32 -5.62 6.59
CA GLU A 139 24.42 -6.05 5.50
C GLU A 139 22.98 -5.64 5.80
N ILE A 140 22.30 -5.07 4.79
CA ILE A 140 20.86 -4.81 4.80
C ILE A 140 20.13 -6.15 4.95
N PRO A 141 19.23 -6.32 5.93
CA PRO A 141 18.46 -7.56 6.09
C PRO A 141 17.80 -8.01 4.79
N GLU A 142 17.74 -9.32 4.57
CA GLU A 142 17.28 -9.89 3.29
C GLU A 142 15.87 -9.44 2.92
N LYS A 143 14.96 -9.30 3.90
CA LYS A 143 13.59 -8.82 3.64
C LYS A 143 13.55 -7.42 3.04
N TYR A 144 14.49 -6.53 3.39
CA TYR A 144 14.60 -5.19 2.82
C TYR A 144 15.16 -5.23 1.39
N ARG A 145 16.11 -6.14 1.11
CA ARG A 145 16.70 -6.32 -0.23
C ARG A 145 15.67 -6.84 -1.24
N LYS A 146 14.73 -7.68 -0.79
CA LYS A 146 13.70 -8.30 -1.61
C LYS A 146 12.87 -7.26 -2.37
N TYR A 147 12.60 -6.11 -1.76
CA TYR A 147 11.80 -5.04 -2.36
C TYR A 147 12.61 -3.90 -2.99
N GLN A 148 13.94 -3.95 -2.87
CA GLN A 148 14.84 -2.99 -3.51
C GLN A 148 15.42 -3.52 -4.83
N LYS A 149 15.60 -4.84 -4.94
CA LYS A 149 16.26 -5.48 -6.09
C LYS A 149 15.36 -5.73 -7.29
N GLU A 150 14.07 -5.75 -7.07
CA GLU A 150 13.09 -5.86 -8.13
C GLU A 150 12.35 -4.51 -8.22
N PRO A 151 12.91 -3.51 -8.96
CA PRO A 151 12.10 -2.37 -9.30
C PRO A 151 10.92 -2.92 -10.09
N TYR A 152 9.71 -2.76 -9.55
CA TYR A 152 8.50 -3.08 -10.28
C TYR A 152 8.50 -2.18 -11.52
N VAL A 153 8.75 -2.78 -12.66
CA VAL A 153 8.52 -2.13 -13.95
C VAL A 153 7.13 -2.56 -14.36
N PRO A 154 6.13 -1.65 -14.36
CA PRO A 154 4.82 -1.98 -14.90
C PRO A 154 5.04 -2.50 -16.32
N GLU A 155 4.73 -3.77 -16.57
CA GLU A 155 4.66 -4.23 -17.94
C GLU A 155 3.60 -3.35 -18.63
N PRO A 156 3.92 -2.76 -19.79
CA PRO A 156 2.96 -1.93 -20.49
C PRO A 156 1.87 -2.83 -21.08
N HIS A 157 0.88 -3.17 -20.26
CA HIS A 157 -0.32 -3.88 -20.73
C HIS A 157 -1.17 -3.02 -21.67
N TYR A 158 -0.73 -1.80 -21.96
CA TYR A 158 -1.39 -0.87 -22.88
C TYR A 158 -0.56 -0.64 -24.16
N ARG A 159 -0.20 -1.69 -24.88
CA ARG A 159 -0.08 -1.52 -26.31
C ARG A 159 -1.49 -1.53 -26.88
N ARG A 160 -2.05 -0.35 -27.12
CA ARG A 160 -3.12 -0.23 -28.11
C ARG A 160 -2.50 -0.72 -29.41
N GLU A 161 -2.96 -1.84 -29.91
CA GLU A 161 -2.78 -2.17 -31.31
C GLU A 161 -3.44 -1.04 -32.09
N GLU A 162 -2.66 -0.35 -32.91
CA GLU A 162 -3.14 0.62 -33.88
C GLU A 162 -3.90 -0.10 -35.00
#